data_45e49883406e9fdcec7c0e229a59f2c0
#
_entry.id   45e49883406e9fdcec7c0e229a59f2c0
#
_cell.length_a   1.000
_cell.length_b   1.000
_cell.length_c   1.000
_cell.angle_alpha   90.00
_cell.angle_beta   90.00
_cell.angle_gamma   90.00
#
_symmetry.space_group_name_H-M   'P 1'
#
loop_
_entity.id
_entity.type
_entity.pdbx_description
1 polymer ?
#
loop_
_entity_poly.entity_id
_entity_poly.type
_entity_poly.pdbx_seq_one_letter_code
_entity_poly.pdbx_strand_id
1 'polypeptide(L)'
;MAYLMLYGSGWMQRWQIPAGQENTVLSEIARIGRDETGRLSVVDSETGATVTLMVAWAAIATAVIVDTDATPGHHEGTGQYA
;
A
#
# COMPACT_ATOMS: atom_id res chain seq x y z
N MET A 1 -10.64 -6.92 1.32
CA MET A 1 -9.85 -6.00 2.16
C MET A 1 -8.51 -5.74 1.48
N ALA A 2 -8.16 -4.49 1.33
CA ALA A 2 -6.97 -4.14 0.58
C ALA A 2 -5.84 -3.72 1.51
N TYR A 3 -4.62 -4.06 1.13
CA TYR A 3 -3.42 -3.73 1.89
C TYR A 3 -2.41 -3.03 0.99
N LEU A 4 -1.71 -2.09 1.58
CA LEU A 4 -0.58 -1.43 0.94
C LEU A 4 0.70 -1.99 1.53
N MET A 5 1.59 -2.47 0.67
CA MET A 5 2.89 -2.95 1.10
C MET A 5 3.95 -2.04 0.49
N LEU A 6 4.79 -1.48 1.36
CA LEU A 6 5.86 -0.57 0.96
C LEU A 6 7.20 -1.25 1.18
N TYR A 7 8.06 -1.19 0.19
CA TYR A 7 9.37 -1.80 0.25
C TYR A 7 10.45 -0.74 0.08
N GLY A 8 11.43 -0.79 0.96
CA GLY A 8 12.60 0.04 0.85
C GLY A 8 13.84 -0.82 0.94
N SER A 9 14.99 -0.19 1.13
CA SER A 9 16.26 -0.90 1.23
C SER A 9 16.35 -1.61 2.58
N GLY A 10 16.15 -2.91 2.58
CA GLY A 10 16.26 -3.72 3.78
C GLY A 10 15.05 -3.69 4.70
N TRP A 11 13.91 -3.15 4.25
CA TRP A 11 12.72 -3.10 5.10
C TRP A 11 11.45 -3.22 4.27
N MET A 12 10.35 -3.58 4.96
CA MET A 12 9.03 -3.67 4.35
C MET A 12 8.00 -3.28 5.41
N GLN A 13 6.95 -2.57 4.98
CA GLN A 13 5.82 -2.22 5.83
C GLN A 13 4.53 -2.64 5.17
N ARG A 14 3.56 -3.01 5.99
CA ARG A 14 2.25 -3.43 5.52
C ARG A 14 1.19 -2.64 6.28
N TRP A 15 0.27 -2.04 5.52
CA TRP A 15 -0.80 -1.22 6.08
C TRP A 15 -2.12 -1.62 5.43
N GLN A 16 -3.19 -1.60 6.19
CA GLN A 16 -4.50 -1.84 5.63
C GLN A 16 -5.03 -0.54 5.02
N ILE A 17 -5.61 -0.64 3.82
CA ILE A 17 -6.20 0.52 3.15
C ILE A 17 -7.65 0.62 3.60
N PRO A 18 -8.07 1.77 4.15
CA PRO A 18 -9.48 1.96 4.52
C PRO A 18 -10.38 1.82 3.29
N ALA A 19 -11.58 1.33 3.51
CA ALA A 19 -12.55 1.18 2.43
C ALA A 19 -12.76 2.51 1.71
N GLY A 20 -12.75 2.47 0.39
CA GLY A 20 -12.96 3.65 -0.43
C GLY A 20 -11.72 4.50 -0.66
N GLN A 21 -10.56 4.11 -0.12
CA GLN A 21 -9.34 4.89 -0.26
C GLN A 21 -8.37 4.31 -1.28
N GLU A 22 -8.76 3.24 -1.97
CA GLU A 22 -7.85 2.57 -2.90
C GLU A 22 -7.34 3.49 -4.01
N ASN A 23 -8.24 4.31 -4.57
CA ASN A 23 -7.84 5.22 -5.64
C ASN A 23 -6.90 6.32 -5.14
N THR A 24 -7.12 6.79 -3.91
CA THR A 24 -6.24 7.77 -3.31
C THR A 24 -4.83 7.19 -3.15
N VAL A 25 -4.75 5.95 -2.68
CA VAL A 25 -3.47 5.28 -2.52
C VAL A 25 -2.78 5.09 -3.87
N LEU A 26 -3.53 4.66 -4.89
CA LEU A 26 -2.98 4.51 -6.24
C LEU A 26 -2.38 5.82 -6.76
N SER A 27 -3.07 6.93 -6.52
CA SER A 27 -2.56 8.23 -6.95
C SER A 27 -1.27 8.60 -6.23
N GLU A 28 -1.19 8.25 -4.94
CA GLU A 28 -0.01 8.60 -4.14
C GLU A 28 1.19 7.74 -4.51
N ILE A 29 1.01 6.45 -4.76
CA ILE A 29 2.16 5.59 -5.07
C ILE A 29 2.77 5.92 -6.43
N ALA A 30 2.07 6.66 -7.27
CA ALA A 30 2.63 7.13 -8.52
C ALA A 30 3.78 8.11 -8.31
N ARG A 31 3.96 8.59 -7.08
CA ARG A 31 5.04 9.52 -6.74
C ARG A 31 6.32 8.82 -6.30
N ILE A 32 6.35 7.49 -6.31
CA ILE A 32 7.53 6.74 -5.90
C ILE A 32 8.76 7.23 -6.66
N GLY A 33 9.84 7.43 -5.93
CA GLY A 33 11.10 7.90 -6.47
C GLY A 33 11.24 9.40 -6.56
N ARG A 34 10.16 10.15 -6.35
CA ARG A 34 10.23 11.60 -6.37
C ARG A 34 10.68 12.12 -5.01
N ASP A 35 11.34 13.25 -5.02
CA ASP A 35 11.75 13.91 -3.78
C ASP A 35 10.57 14.67 -3.19
N GLU A 36 9.58 13.90 -2.74
CA GLU A 36 8.32 14.42 -2.20
C GLU A 36 7.90 13.59 -1.01
N THR A 37 7.13 14.20 -0.13
CA THR A 37 6.53 13.50 1.00
C THR A 37 5.03 13.38 0.77
N GLY A 38 4.51 12.18 0.87
CA GLY A 38 3.09 11.92 0.74
C GLY A 38 2.43 11.74 2.08
N ARG A 39 1.11 11.81 2.09
CA ARG A 39 0.31 11.59 3.29
C ARG A 39 -0.81 10.63 2.93
N LEU A 40 -0.93 9.57 3.71
CA LEU A 40 -1.94 8.55 3.50
C LEU A 40 -2.67 8.25 4.79
N SER A 41 -3.99 8.07 4.73
CA SER A 41 -4.75 7.51 5.84
C SER A 41 -4.76 6.00 5.67
N VAL A 42 -4.24 5.29 6.65
CA VAL A 42 -4.18 3.84 6.63
C VAL A 42 -4.62 3.30 7.97
N VAL A 43 -4.86 2.00 8.02
CA VAL A 43 -5.27 1.33 9.26
C VAL A 43 -4.14 0.42 9.72
N ASP A 44 -3.78 0.55 11.00
CA ASP A 44 -2.86 -0.37 11.64
C ASP A 44 -3.63 -1.67 11.89
N SER A 45 -3.23 -2.74 11.21
CA SER A 45 -3.96 -4.00 11.27
C SER A 45 -3.87 -4.66 12.64
N GLU A 46 -2.92 -4.29 13.48
CA GLU A 46 -2.81 -4.87 14.82
C GLU A 46 -3.75 -4.22 15.81
N THR A 47 -3.97 -2.92 15.69
CA THR A 47 -4.80 -2.19 16.64
C THR A 47 -6.15 -1.78 16.08
N GLY A 48 -6.30 -1.80 14.75
CA GLY A 48 -7.51 -1.30 14.10
C GLY A 48 -7.60 0.21 14.05
N ALA A 49 -6.58 0.90 14.51
CA ALA A 49 -6.59 2.36 14.54
C ALA A 49 -6.26 2.95 13.17
N THR A 50 -6.97 4.01 12.81
CA THR A 50 -6.64 4.78 11.63
C THR A 50 -5.49 5.72 11.97
N VAL A 51 -4.45 5.68 11.16
CA VAL A 51 -3.27 6.53 11.37
C VAL A 51 -2.95 7.28 10.10
N THR A 52 -2.27 8.41 10.25
CA THR A 52 -1.76 9.16 9.12
C THR A 52 -0.32 8.75 8.88
N LEU A 53 -0.07 8.19 7.71
CA LEU A 53 1.26 7.74 7.31
C LEU A 53 1.91 8.82 6.47
N MET A 54 3.06 9.27 6.89
CA MET A 54 3.87 10.23 6.12
C MET A 54 4.94 9.43 5.39
N VAL A 55 4.96 9.52 4.09
CA VAL A 55 5.83 8.68 3.27
C VAL A 55 6.84 9.53 2.52
N ALA A 56 8.12 9.24 2.72
CA ALA A 56 9.18 9.84 1.91
C ALA A 56 9.30 9.02 0.62
N TRP A 57 8.70 9.49 -0.45
CA TRP A 57 8.60 8.71 -1.68
C TRP A 57 9.96 8.40 -2.30
N ALA A 58 10.96 9.23 -2.05
CA ALA A 58 12.30 8.96 -2.55
C ALA A 58 12.93 7.72 -1.92
N ALA A 59 12.46 7.32 -0.73
CA ALA A 59 13.00 6.16 -0.02
C ALA A 59 12.24 4.87 -0.34
N ILE A 60 11.18 4.93 -1.13
CA ILE A 60 10.36 3.76 -1.47
C ILE A 60 10.84 3.18 -2.80
N ALA A 61 11.21 1.92 -2.78
CA ALA A 61 11.63 1.22 -4.00
C ALA A 61 10.44 0.62 -4.74
N THR A 62 9.46 0.10 -4.01
CA THR A 62 8.32 -0.59 -4.61
C THR A 62 7.12 -0.46 -3.68
N ALA A 63 5.94 -0.31 -4.26
CA ALA A 63 4.69 -0.39 -3.52
C ALA A 63 3.78 -1.38 -4.22
N VAL A 64 3.07 -2.18 -3.42
CA VAL A 64 2.15 -3.19 -3.94
C VAL A 64 0.82 -3.02 -3.21
N ILE A 65 -0.27 -3.05 -3.96
CA ILE A 65 -1.61 -3.09 -3.38
C ILE A 65 -2.13 -4.51 -3.55
N VAL A 66 -2.47 -5.14 -2.43
CA VAL A 66 -2.98 -6.49 -2.40
C VAL A 66 -4.43 -6.45 -1.94
N ASP A 67 -5.33 -7.04 -2.71
CA ASP A 67 -6.73 -7.13 -2.33
C ASP A 67 -7.04 -8.58 -1.99
N THR A 68 -7.18 -8.85 -0.70
CA THR A 68 -7.43 -10.21 -0.21
C THR A 68 -8.89 -10.61 -0.30
N ASP A 69 -9.76 -9.72 -0.74
CA ASP A 69 -11.16 -10.03 -0.99
C ASP A 69 -11.39 -10.58 -2.38
N ALA A 70 -10.32 -10.77 -3.15
CA ALA A 70 -10.43 -11.29 -4.50
C ALA A 70 -11.06 -12.68 -4.47
N THR A 71 -11.83 -12.99 -5.49
CA THR A 71 -12.49 -14.27 -5.62
C THR A 71 -11.44 -15.38 -5.64
N PRO A 72 -11.63 -16.45 -4.84
CA PRO A 72 -10.62 -17.51 -4.75
C PRO A 72 -10.19 -18.12 -6.07
N GLY A 73 -11.02 -18.28 -7.02
CA GLY A 73 -10.65 -18.84 -8.32
C GLY A 73 -9.78 -17.95 -9.16
N HIS A 74 -9.46 -16.88 -8.65
CA HIS A 74 -8.77 -15.86 -9.33
C HIS A 74 -7.28 -15.93 -9.11
N HIS A 75 -6.61 -16.46 -8.92
CA HIS A 75 -5.47 -16.40 -8.59
C HIS A 75 -4.44 -16.43 -9.16
N GLU A 76 -4.53 -16.52 -9.29
CA GLU A 76 -3.79 -16.42 -9.65
C GLU A 76 -3.06 -15.73 -9.95
N GLY A 77 -3.07 -15.67 -9.86
CA GLY A 77 -2.52 -14.94 -10.06
C GLY A 77 -1.93 -14.42 -10.05
N THR A 78 -1.95 -14.40 -10.13
CA THR A 78 -1.49 -13.74 -10.09
C THR A 78 -0.79 -13.19 -9.85
N GLY A 79 -0.55 -13.29 -9.63
CA GLY A 79 0.08 -12.70 -9.39
C GLY A 79 0.63 -12.37 -9.69
N GLN A 80 0.73 -12.37 -10.03
CA GLN A 80 1.23 -11.94 -10.24
C GLN A 80 1.72 -11.16 -10.40
N TYR A 81 1.97 -10.91 -10.52
CA TYR A 81 2.36 -10.09 -10.54
C TYR A 81 2.89 -9.54 -10.67
N ALA A 82 2.96 -9.51 -10.73
CA ALA A 82 3.45 -9.01 -10.70
C ALA A 82 3.94 -8.79 -10.68
#